data_dfc2ae1f1683633cb5d46b700031cd6b
#
_entry.id   dfc2ae1f1683633cb5d46b700031cd6b
#
_cell.length_a   1.000
_cell.length_b   1.000
_cell.length_c   1.000
_cell.angle_alpha   90.00
_cell.angle_beta   90.00
_cell.angle_gamma   90.00
#
_symmetry.space_group_name_H-M   'P 1'
#
loop_
_entity.id
_entity.type
_entity.pdbx_description
1 polymer ?
#
loop_
_entity_poly.entity_id
_entity_poly.type
_entity_poly.pdbx_seq_one_letter_code
_entity_poly.pdbx_strand_id
1 'polypeptide(L)'
;HQIISQSIAYVPQTNNVFSRLSVEHNLDLGSLAHPQNRDQRLVHVFELFPDLKRYLGKKAGILSGGQRQMLAIARALMSSPKLLLLDEPSAGLSPLFRRQVFEHVTKIKETGVTVVMVEQNAKAALKISDRGVILSEGKLRLEGTAEEVLQSSEIGEIYFGAQNGSDA
;
A
#
# COMPACT_ATOMS: atom_id res chain seq x y z
N HIS A 1 -10.98 -6.70 14.84
CA HIS A 1 -10.77 -5.88 16.04
C HIS A 1 -9.41 -6.15 16.71
N GLN A 2 -8.99 -7.39 16.87
CA GLN A 2 -7.73 -7.73 17.57
C GLN A 2 -6.46 -7.24 16.85
N ILE A 3 -6.46 -7.12 15.53
CA ILE A 3 -5.29 -6.68 14.74
C ILE A 3 -4.99 -5.20 14.99
N ILE A 4 -6.02 -4.35 15.06
CA ILE A 4 -5.86 -2.90 15.28
C ILE A 4 -5.29 -2.61 16.68
N SER A 5 -5.67 -3.40 17.71
CA SER A 5 -5.11 -3.25 19.06
C SER A 5 -3.61 -3.61 19.14
N GLN A 6 -3.09 -4.32 18.15
CA GLN A 6 -1.66 -4.66 18.02
C GLN A 6 -0.87 -3.64 17.17
N SER A 7 -1.45 -2.48 16.86
CA SER A 7 -0.85 -1.46 15.99
C SER A 7 -0.53 -1.97 14.58
N ILE A 8 -1.38 -2.85 14.05
CA ILE A 8 -1.28 -3.37 12.69
C ILE A 8 -2.45 -2.83 11.88
N ALA A 9 -2.16 -2.27 10.70
CA ALA A 9 -3.17 -1.86 9.74
C ALA A 9 -3.05 -2.68 8.45
N TYR A 10 -4.19 -2.93 7.80
CA TYR A 10 -4.27 -3.69 6.55
C TYR A 10 -5.08 -2.93 5.50
N VAL A 11 -4.55 -2.85 4.31
CA VAL A 11 -5.20 -2.27 3.14
C VAL A 11 -5.38 -3.37 2.09
N PRO A 12 -6.61 -3.87 1.89
CA PRO A 12 -6.89 -4.90 0.87
C PRO A 12 -6.82 -4.32 -0.54
N GLN A 13 -6.61 -5.18 -1.52
CA GLN A 13 -6.58 -4.84 -2.95
C GLN A 13 -7.89 -4.18 -3.43
N THR A 14 -9.03 -4.71 -3.00
CA THR A 14 -10.36 -4.27 -3.45
C THR A 14 -11.22 -3.84 -2.28
N ASN A 15 -12.30 -3.09 -2.57
CA ASN A 15 -13.26 -2.60 -1.57
C ASN A 15 -12.60 -1.88 -0.39
N ASN A 16 -11.50 -1.20 -0.69
CA ASN A 16 -10.62 -0.60 0.30
C ASN A 16 -11.10 0.76 0.84
N VAL A 17 -12.24 1.29 0.37
CA VAL A 17 -12.86 2.53 0.88
C VAL A 17 -14.38 2.38 0.99
N PHE A 18 -15.00 3.14 1.89
CA PHE A 18 -16.45 3.24 2.01
C PHE A 18 -16.97 4.30 1.03
N SER A 19 -17.32 3.89 -0.19
CA SER A 19 -17.66 4.78 -1.32
C SER A 19 -18.88 5.68 -1.06
N ARG A 20 -19.80 5.28 -0.17
CA ARG A 20 -20.98 6.07 0.19
C ARG A 20 -20.72 7.14 1.24
N LEU A 21 -19.61 7.01 1.99
CA LEU A 21 -19.17 7.99 2.99
C LEU A 21 -18.32 9.07 2.36
N SER A 22 -18.20 10.22 3.02
CA SER A 22 -17.25 11.26 2.63
C SER A 22 -15.81 10.80 2.83
N VAL A 23 -14.86 11.50 2.21
CA VAL A 23 -13.42 11.30 2.45
C VAL A 23 -13.10 11.49 3.94
N GLU A 24 -13.62 12.54 4.56
CA GLU A 24 -13.46 12.81 5.98
C GLU A 24 -13.98 11.67 6.86
N HIS A 25 -15.20 11.20 6.64
CA HIS A 25 -15.74 10.07 7.38
C HIS A 25 -14.94 8.77 7.19
N ASN A 26 -14.39 8.56 5.98
CA ASN A 26 -13.46 7.43 5.76
C ASN A 26 -12.22 7.54 6.65
N LEU A 27 -11.63 8.73 6.77
CA LEU A 27 -10.48 8.98 7.63
C LEU A 27 -10.84 8.81 9.12
N ASP A 28 -11.99 9.32 9.53
CA ASP A 28 -12.50 9.20 10.92
C ASP A 28 -12.62 7.74 11.36
N LEU A 29 -13.10 6.86 10.47
CA LEU A 29 -13.18 5.43 10.77
C LEU A 29 -11.81 4.81 11.09
N GLY A 30 -10.71 5.31 10.48
CA GLY A 30 -9.35 4.89 10.79
C GLY A 30 -8.90 5.30 12.20
N SER A 31 -9.47 6.37 12.77
CA SER A 31 -9.09 6.89 14.08
C SER A 31 -9.91 6.31 15.26
N LEU A 32 -10.91 5.47 15.00
CA LEU A 32 -11.83 4.96 16.03
C LEU A 32 -11.15 4.25 17.20
N ALA A 33 -10.02 3.59 16.96
CA ALA A 33 -9.26 2.92 18.02
C ALA A 33 -8.63 3.90 19.03
N HIS A 34 -8.36 5.13 18.60
CA HIS A 34 -7.70 6.16 19.42
C HIS A 34 -8.23 7.56 19.06
N PRO A 35 -9.46 7.90 19.38
CA PRO A 35 -10.10 9.14 18.92
C PRO A 35 -9.44 10.42 19.45
N GLN A 36 -8.80 10.36 20.62
CA GLN A 36 -8.17 11.51 21.31
C GLN A 36 -7.04 12.18 20.49
N ASN A 37 -6.42 11.48 19.54
CA ASN A 37 -5.30 12.01 18.75
C ASN A 37 -5.68 12.21 17.27
N ARG A 38 -6.96 12.26 16.95
CA ARG A 38 -7.48 12.34 15.57
C ARG A 38 -6.87 13.51 14.79
N ASP A 39 -6.96 14.71 15.35
CA ASP A 39 -6.55 15.93 14.62
C ASP A 39 -5.04 15.96 14.35
N GLN A 40 -4.25 15.52 15.31
CA GLN A 40 -2.79 15.42 15.13
C GLN A 40 -2.43 14.42 14.01
N ARG A 41 -3.10 13.27 13.96
CA ARG A 41 -2.88 12.28 12.89
C ARG A 41 -3.38 12.77 11.54
N LEU A 42 -4.48 13.52 11.54
CA LEU A 42 -5.00 14.10 10.31
C LEU A 42 -4.01 15.09 9.68
N VAL A 43 -3.29 15.85 10.50
CA VAL A 43 -2.18 16.72 10.02
C VAL A 43 -1.12 15.86 9.32
N HIS A 44 -0.62 14.80 9.95
CA HIS A 44 0.39 13.91 9.35
C HIS A 44 -0.09 13.22 8.08
N VAL A 45 -1.35 12.78 8.07
CA VAL A 45 -1.95 12.19 6.86
C VAL A 45 -1.99 13.21 5.72
N PHE A 46 -2.29 14.47 5.99
CA PHE A 46 -2.32 15.50 4.96
C PHE A 46 -0.93 16.01 4.53
N GLU A 47 0.11 15.80 5.32
CA GLU A 47 1.50 15.99 4.87
C GLU A 47 1.88 14.94 3.83
N LEU A 48 1.45 13.69 4.03
CA LEU A 48 1.68 12.59 3.10
C LEU A 48 0.75 12.65 1.86
N PHE A 49 -0.52 13.02 2.06
CA PHE A 49 -1.56 13.00 1.02
C PHE A 49 -2.28 14.36 0.92
N PRO A 50 -1.59 15.45 0.50
CA PRO A 50 -2.15 16.80 0.50
C PRO A 50 -3.39 16.95 -0.39
N ASP A 51 -3.47 16.19 -1.48
CA ASP A 51 -4.58 16.24 -2.42
C ASP A 51 -5.92 15.78 -1.81
N LEU A 52 -5.90 14.94 -0.77
CA LEU A 52 -7.13 14.50 -0.11
C LEU A 52 -7.90 15.65 0.55
N LYS A 53 -7.23 16.73 0.95
CA LYS A 53 -7.87 17.93 1.52
C LYS A 53 -8.96 18.52 0.62
N ARG A 54 -8.76 18.46 -0.71
CA ARG A 54 -9.70 19.01 -1.72
C ARG A 54 -11.00 18.22 -1.80
N TYR A 55 -11.01 17.00 -1.25
CA TYR A 55 -12.13 16.05 -1.37
C TYR A 55 -12.82 15.75 -0.04
N LEU A 56 -12.45 16.37 1.10
CA LEU A 56 -12.93 16.02 2.44
C LEU A 56 -14.44 15.86 2.54
N GLY A 57 -15.20 16.86 2.10
CA GLY A 57 -16.68 16.82 2.12
C GLY A 57 -17.32 16.00 1.00
N LYS A 58 -16.51 15.43 0.07
CA LYS A 58 -17.03 14.70 -1.09
C LYS A 58 -17.11 13.20 -0.78
N LYS A 59 -18.11 12.52 -1.38
CA LYS A 59 -18.22 11.06 -1.26
C LYS A 59 -17.01 10.38 -1.89
N ALA A 60 -16.43 9.38 -1.21
CA ALA A 60 -15.25 8.66 -1.72
C ALA A 60 -15.52 7.93 -3.05
N GLY A 61 -16.78 7.62 -3.36
CA GLY A 61 -17.16 6.99 -4.62
C GLY A 61 -16.87 7.80 -5.88
N ILE A 62 -16.73 9.15 -5.79
CA ILE A 62 -16.40 10.00 -6.95
C ILE A 62 -14.91 10.05 -7.26
N LEU A 63 -14.06 9.57 -6.35
CA LEU A 63 -12.62 9.55 -6.52
C LEU A 63 -12.20 8.61 -7.64
N SER A 64 -11.11 8.93 -8.32
CA SER A 64 -10.44 7.99 -9.24
C SER A 64 -9.91 6.76 -8.49
N GLY A 65 -9.55 5.69 -9.22
CA GLY A 65 -8.95 4.50 -8.62
C GLY A 65 -7.72 4.82 -7.76
N GLY A 66 -6.80 5.62 -8.31
CA GLY A 66 -5.61 6.05 -7.58
C GLY A 66 -5.93 6.90 -6.35
N GLN A 67 -6.88 7.83 -6.46
CA GLN A 67 -7.30 8.64 -5.31
C GLN A 67 -7.98 7.79 -4.22
N ARG A 68 -8.77 6.77 -4.60
CA ARG A 68 -9.33 5.82 -3.63
C ARG A 68 -8.24 5.02 -2.93
N GLN A 69 -7.21 4.60 -3.66
CA GLN A 69 -6.07 3.90 -3.08
C GLN A 69 -5.33 4.78 -2.06
N MET A 70 -5.07 6.05 -2.41
CA MET A 70 -4.48 7.02 -1.46
C MET A 70 -5.35 7.20 -0.22
N LEU A 71 -6.67 7.30 -0.37
CA LEU A 71 -7.60 7.40 0.76
C LEU A 71 -7.58 6.14 1.63
N ALA A 72 -7.48 4.95 1.04
CA ALA A 72 -7.41 3.69 1.79
C ALA A 72 -6.14 3.61 2.65
N ILE A 73 -4.99 3.98 2.09
CA ILE A 73 -3.72 4.04 2.82
C ILE A 73 -3.78 5.13 3.91
N ALA A 74 -4.26 6.31 3.58
CA ALA A 74 -4.45 7.41 4.51
C ALA A 74 -5.33 7.01 5.71
N ARG A 75 -6.46 6.33 5.46
CA ARG A 75 -7.33 5.80 6.51
C ARG A 75 -6.61 4.78 7.40
N ALA A 76 -5.79 3.90 6.82
CA ALA A 76 -5.01 2.93 7.59
C ALA A 76 -4.02 3.63 8.53
N LEU A 77 -3.36 4.71 8.07
CA LEU A 77 -2.44 5.51 8.87
C LEU A 77 -3.12 6.28 10.01
N MET A 78 -4.42 6.57 9.91
CA MET A 78 -5.19 7.19 10.99
C MET A 78 -5.22 6.34 12.27
N SER A 79 -4.93 5.05 12.22
CA SER A 79 -4.76 4.19 13.40
C SER A 79 -3.38 4.29 14.06
N SER A 80 -2.43 5.05 13.51
CA SER A 80 -1.01 5.12 13.92
C SER A 80 -0.36 3.73 14.01
N PRO A 81 -0.37 2.96 12.92
CA PRO A 81 0.15 1.60 12.93
C PRO A 81 1.68 1.59 13.07
N LYS A 82 2.21 0.54 13.72
CA LYS A 82 3.64 0.18 13.66
C LYS A 82 3.93 -0.69 12.43
N LEU A 83 2.93 -1.44 11.97
CA LEU A 83 3.01 -2.32 10.80
C LEU A 83 1.84 -2.04 9.86
N LEU A 84 2.16 -1.72 8.61
CA LEU A 84 1.20 -1.52 7.53
C LEU A 84 1.33 -2.66 6.52
N LEU A 85 0.23 -3.40 6.32
CA LEU A 85 0.14 -4.47 5.34
C LEU A 85 -0.61 -3.94 4.11
N LEU A 86 0.00 -4.04 2.94
CA LEU A 86 -0.55 -3.60 1.67
C LEU A 86 -0.69 -4.78 0.71
N ASP A 87 -1.90 -5.01 0.22
CA ASP A 87 -2.19 -6.11 -0.71
C ASP A 87 -2.40 -5.54 -2.11
N GLU A 88 -1.44 -5.77 -3.00
CA GLU A 88 -1.38 -5.29 -4.39
C GLU A 88 -1.77 -3.79 -4.54
N PRO A 89 -1.14 -2.87 -3.78
CA PRO A 89 -1.58 -1.47 -3.73
C PRO A 89 -1.47 -0.73 -5.07
N SER A 90 -0.72 -1.25 -6.03
CA SER A 90 -0.57 -0.65 -7.36
C SER A 90 -1.43 -1.31 -8.46
N ALA A 91 -2.17 -2.38 -8.15
CA ALA A 91 -2.94 -3.13 -9.12
C ALA A 91 -4.03 -2.27 -9.79
N GLY A 92 -4.17 -2.41 -11.10
CA GLY A 92 -5.19 -1.69 -11.89
C GLY A 92 -5.01 -0.17 -11.98
N LEU A 93 -3.94 0.40 -11.44
CA LEU A 93 -3.67 1.83 -11.51
C LEU A 93 -2.91 2.21 -12.79
N SER A 94 -3.13 3.45 -13.25
CA SER A 94 -2.32 4.02 -14.33
C SER A 94 -0.85 4.12 -13.93
N PRO A 95 0.11 4.19 -14.88
CA PRO A 95 1.53 4.30 -14.58
C PRO A 95 1.88 5.47 -13.65
N LEU A 96 1.20 6.60 -13.80
CA LEU A 96 1.38 7.77 -12.94
C LEU A 96 0.98 7.47 -11.49
N PHE A 97 -0.22 6.92 -11.29
CA PHE A 97 -0.70 6.59 -9.94
C PHE A 97 0.07 5.46 -9.29
N ARG A 98 0.55 4.46 -10.05
CA ARG A 98 1.47 3.44 -9.52
C ARG A 98 2.73 4.05 -8.94
N ARG A 99 3.37 4.98 -9.66
CA ARG A 99 4.55 5.69 -9.17
C ARG A 99 4.24 6.44 -7.88
N GLN A 100 3.13 7.18 -7.84
CA GLN A 100 2.72 7.91 -6.63
C GLN A 100 2.50 6.98 -5.44
N VAL A 101 1.89 5.80 -5.62
CA VAL A 101 1.74 4.81 -4.54
C VAL A 101 3.11 4.44 -3.96
N PHE A 102 4.09 4.07 -4.80
CA PHE A 102 5.43 3.71 -4.33
C PHE A 102 6.16 4.87 -3.65
N GLU A 103 6.03 6.10 -4.17
CA GLU A 103 6.56 7.30 -3.52
C GLU A 103 5.94 7.53 -2.12
N HIS A 104 4.63 7.33 -1.99
CA HIS A 104 3.98 7.43 -0.68
C HIS A 104 4.41 6.31 0.26
N VAL A 105 4.57 5.07 -0.22
CA VAL A 105 5.09 3.96 0.59
C VAL A 105 6.49 4.28 1.12
N THR A 106 7.36 4.84 0.30
CA THR A 106 8.69 5.28 0.72
C THR A 106 8.61 6.32 1.83
N LYS A 107 7.78 7.36 1.66
CA LYS A 107 7.58 8.40 2.68
C LYS A 107 7.01 7.83 3.99
N ILE A 108 6.06 6.89 3.91
CA ILE A 108 5.51 6.22 5.09
C ILE A 108 6.60 5.45 5.85
N LYS A 109 7.45 4.72 5.14
CA LYS A 109 8.59 4.02 5.73
C LYS A 109 9.55 4.99 6.45
N GLU A 110 9.81 6.17 5.88
CA GLU A 110 10.64 7.23 6.48
C GLU A 110 10.06 7.75 7.81
N THR A 111 8.76 7.61 8.05
CA THR A 111 8.14 7.95 9.36
C THR A 111 8.34 6.88 10.43
N GLY A 112 9.03 5.77 10.13
CA GLY A 112 9.30 4.68 11.06
C GLY A 112 8.23 3.57 11.06
N VAL A 113 7.25 3.63 10.16
CA VAL A 113 6.26 2.56 9.97
C VAL A 113 6.89 1.41 9.19
N THR A 114 6.83 0.19 9.74
CA THR A 114 7.20 -1.01 8.97
C THR A 114 6.13 -1.30 7.93
N VAL A 115 6.54 -1.49 6.67
CA VAL A 115 5.60 -1.82 5.58
C VAL A 115 5.90 -3.22 5.05
N VAL A 116 4.88 -4.05 4.99
CA VAL A 116 4.91 -5.32 4.25
C VAL A 116 3.93 -5.20 3.09
N MET A 117 4.41 -5.45 1.89
CA MET A 117 3.65 -5.25 0.66
C MET A 117 3.70 -6.51 -0.20
N VAL A 118 2.54 -6.98 -0.66
CA VAL A 118 2.44 -7.98 -1.72
C VAL A 118 2.22 -7.24 -3.02
N GLU A 119 3.02 -7.53 -4.05
CA GLU A 119 2.95 -6.86 -5.35
C GLU A 119 3.28 -7.78 -6.51
N GLN A 120 2.56 -7.62 -7.61
CA GLN A 120 2.90 -8.27 -8.87
C GLN A 120 4.03 -7.53 -9.59
N ASN A 121 4.11 -6.20 -9.44
CA ASN A 121 5.20 -5.41 -10.01
C ASN A 121 6.45 -5.51 -9.11
N ALA A 122 7.01 -6.73 -9.03
CA ALA A 122 8.13 -7.06 -8.16
C ALA A 122 9.31 -6.09 -8.31
N LYS A 123 9.69 -5.75 -9.54
CA LYS A 123 10.84 -4.86 -9.81
C LYS A 123 10.65 -3.46 -9.22
N ALA A 124 9.43 -2.91 -9.29
CA ALA A 124 9.14 -1.59 -8.72
C ALA A 124 9.05 -1.65 -7.19
N ALA A 125 8.44 -2.71 -6.64
CA ALA A 125 8.33 -2.93 -5.21
C ALA A 125 9.71 -3.13 -4.56
N LEU A 126 10.55 -4.00 -5.12
CA LEU A 126 11.90 -4.28 -4.60
C LEU A 126 12.79 -3.03 -4.59
N LYS A 127 12.66 -2.12 -5.57
CA LYS A 127 13.45 -0.88 -5.61
C LYS A 127 13.25 0.03 -4.40
N ILE A 128 12.13 -0.08 -3.69
CA ILE A 128 11.81 0.73 -2.50
C ILE A 128 11.85 -0.09 -1.21
N SER A 129 12.10 -1.39 -1.31
CA SER A 129 12.13 -2.33 -0.19
C SER A 129 13.55 -2.54 0.33
N ASP A 130 13.67 -2.92 1.60
CA ASP A 130 14.95 -3.34 2.21
C ASP A 130 15.18 -4.84 1.99
N ARG A 131 14.10 -5.63 2.01
CA ARG A 131 14.10 -7.08 1.83
C ARG A 131 13.04 -7.50 0.83
N GLY A 132 13.26 -8.62 0.16
CA GLY A 132 12.32 -9.25 -0.75
C GLY A 132 12.13 -10.72 -0.44
N VAL A 133 10.90 -11.19 -0.67
CA VAL A 133 10.51 -12.60 -0.57
C VAL A 133 9.74 -12.95 -1.84
N ILE A 134 10.18 -13.96 -2.55
CA ILE A 134 9.50 -14.48 -3.74
C ILE A 134 8.79 -15.78 -3.38
N LEU A 135 7.48 -15.78 -3.59
CA LEU A 135 6.62 -16.95 -3.44
C LEU A 135 6.16 -17.43 -4.82
N SER A 136 6.23 -18.73 -5.07
CA SER A 136 5.67 -19.37 -6.26
C SER A 136 5.02 -20.68 -5.86
N GLU A 137 3.79 -20.91 -6.35
CA GLU A 137 3.00 -22.10 -6.03
C GLU A 137 2.86 -22.37 -4.51
N GLY A 138 2.71 -21.30 -3.72
CA GLY A 138 2.59 -21.38 -2.27
C GLY A 138 3.88 -21.75 -1.52
N LYS A 139 5.04 -21.74 -2.19
CA LYS A 139 6.34 -22.07 -1.60
C LYS A 139 7.28 -20.87 -1.67
N LEU A 140 8.13 -20.74 -0.64
CA LEU A 140 9.24 -19.81 -0.66
C LEU A 140 10.25 -20.29 -1.72
N ARG A 141 10.58 -19.40 -2.66
CA ARG A 141 11.59 -19.63 -3.71
C ARG A 141 12.88 -18.88 -3.41
N LEU A 142 12.75 -17.61 -3.04
CA LEU A 142 13.90 -16.73 -2.81
C LEU A 142 13.57 -15.77 -1.68
N GLU A 143 14.54 -15.51 -0.82
CA GLU A 143 14.50 -14.49 0.24
C GLU A 143 15.88 -13.86 0.37
N GLY A 144 15.96 -12.54 0.55
CA GLY A 144 17.20 -11.81 0.73
C GLY A 144 16.98 -10.31 0.87
N THR A 145 18.07 -9.55 0.78
CA THR A 145 17.98 -8.10 0.57
C THR A 145 17.29 -7.83 -0.77
N ALA A 146 16.65 -6.68 -0.89
CA ALA A 146 15.97 -6.31 -2.14
C ALA A 146 16.95 -6.31 -3.33
N GLU A 147 18.21 -5.94 -3.10
CA GLU A 147 19.25 -5.93 -4.12
C GLU A 147 19.62 -7.35 -4.57
N GLU A 148 19.88 -8.28 -3.62
CA GLU A 148 20.16 -9.69 -3.93
C GLU A 148 19.01 -10.33 -4.72
N VAL A 149 17.78 -10.06 -4.29
CA VAL A 149 16.58 -10.58 -4.97
C VAL A 149 16.46 -9.99 -6.38
N LEU A 150 16.72 -8.68 -6.59
CA LEU A 150 16.67 -8.04 -7.90
C LEU A 150 17.74 -8.55 -8.88
N GLN A 151 18.91 -8.97 -8.38
CA GLN A 151 20.03 -9.45 -9.18
C GLN A 151 19.95 -10.96 -9.45
N SER A 152 19.05 -11.67 -8.77
CA SER A 152 18.90 -13.12 -8.95
C SER A 152 18.37 -13.47 -10.34
N SER A 153 19.00 -14.47 -10.97
CA SER A 153 18.53 -15.07 -12.23
C SER A 153 17.12 -15.69 -12.09
N GLU A 154 16.77 -16.18 -10.90
CA GLU A 154 15.46 -16.78 -10.64
C GLU A 154 14.29 -15.79 -10.83
N ILE A 155 14.50 -14.50 -10.57
CA ILE A 155 13.49 -13.48 -10.90
C ILE A 155 13.26 -13.47 -12.43
N GLY A 156 14.32 -13.54 -13.22
CA GLY A 156 14.23 -13.63 -14.67
C GLY A 156 13.37 -14.82 -15.11
N GLU A 157 13.61 -15.98 -14.56
CA GLU A 157 12.88 -17.21 -14.89
C GLU A 157 11.41 -17.16 -14.40
N ILE A 158 11.16 -16.71 -13.18
CA ILE A 158 9.80 -16.64 -12.60
C ILE A 158 8.93 -15.60 -13.31
N TYR A 159 9.47 -14.43 -13.67
CA TYR A 159 8.70 -13.33 -14.26
C TYR A 159 8.80 -13.23 -15.79
N PHE A 160 9.86 -13.77 -16.41
CA PHE A 160 10.10 -13.69 -17.85
C PHE A 160 10.20 -15.05 -18.55
N GLY A 161 10.45 -16.14 -17.80
CA GLY A 161 10.57 -17.50 -18.34
C GLY A 161 9.27 -18.10 -18.86
N ALA A 162 8.12 -17.53 -18.47
CA ALA A 162 6.81 -17.96 -18.98
C ALA A 162 6.49 -17.48 -20.41
N GLN A 163 7.33 -16.63 -21.03
CA GLN A 163 7.11 -16.12 -22.38
C GLN A 163 7.83 -16.92 -23.48
N ASN A 164 8.72 -17.85 -23.13
CA ASN A 164 9.47 -18.65 -24.13
C ASN A 164 8.93 -20.08 -24.35
N GLY A 165 7.74 -20.40 -23.85
CA GLY A 165 7.16 -21.74 -23.90
C GLY A 165 5.99 -21.93 -24.88
N SER A 166 5.67 -20.96 -25.75
CA SER A 166 4.50 -21.06 -26.66
C SER A 166 4.82 -20.83 -28.14
N ASP A 167 6.02 -21.24 -28.60
CA ASP A 167 6.29 -21.39 -30.02
C ASP A 167 7.16 -22.66 -30.24
N ALA A 168 6.48 -23.80 -30.28
CA ALA A 168 6.97 -25.04 -30.90
C ALA A 168 5.77 -25.94 -31.28
#